data_9ce88f52b8c5c379b842206f1b0972bc
#
_entry.id   9ce88f52b8c5c379b842206f1b0972bc
#
_cell.length_a   1.000
_cell.length_b   1.000
_cell.length_c   1.000
_cell.angle_alpha   90.00
_cell.angle_beta   90.00
_cell.angle_gamma   90.00
#
_symmetry.space_group_name_H-M   'P 1'
#
loop_
_entity.id
_entity.type
_entity.pdbx_description
1 polymer ?
#
loop_
_entity_poly.entity_id
_entity_poly.type
_entity_poly.pdbx_seq_one_letter_code
_entity_poly.pdbx_strand_id
1 'polypeptide(L)'
;CLLCSLFVSFTAVSLRDQQNTNKLNDKRIKILEAANIYDESMSVEDQFKNLEIRFLDFDTGETYREYKDFDIDKYDQLQSLRFSDQSKPVPADKDIAIIKNRENIGKIYFSTKDNQIDKLILPIRGYGLWGTLYGYIAIENDFNTVVGIEFYEHKETPGLGGEVDNPNWKNIWVGKEIYQSGDVKLQVIKGAVDQNMNDAKYMVDGLSGATLTSRGVSNMIEYWFSDSGYLKLLENFDYES
;
A
#
# COMPACT_ATOMS: atom_id res chain seq x y z
N CYS A 1 -30.78 19.84 22.93
CA CYS A 1 -30.33 19.22 21.64
C CYS A 1 -29.68 20.23 20.69
N LEU A 2 -30.31 21.38 20.35
CA LEU A 2 -29.82 22.33 19.35
C LEU A 2 -28.46 22.97 19.72
N LEU A 3 -28.26 23.38 20.96
CA LEU A 3 -26.99 23.92 21.45
C LEU A 3 -25.87 22.87 21.40
N CYS A 4 -26.13 21.63 21.81
CA CYS A 4 -25.12 20.56 21.76
C CYS A 4 -24.72 20.24 20.30
N SER A 5 -25.71 20.21 19.37
CA SER A 5 -25.38 19.95 17.95
C SER A 5 -24.57 21.09 17.32
N LEU A 6 -24.82 22.34 17.71
CA LEU A 6 -24.03 23.50 17.27
C LEU A 6 -22.59 23.42 17.79
N PHE A 7 -22.38 23.09 19.08
CA PHE A 7 -21.03 22.91 19.64
C PHE A 7 -20.28 21.78 18.98
N VAL A 8 -20.91 20.62 18.78
CA VAL A 8 -20.27 19.48 18.09
C VAL A 8 -19.91 19.83 16.66
N SER A 9 -20.84 20.47 15.92
CA SER A 9 -20.58 20.89 14.54
C SER A 9 -19.47 21.93 14.45
N PHE A 10 -19.46 22.92 15.33
CA PHE A 10 -18.40 23.94 15.37
C PHE A 10 -17.03 23.30 15.67
N THR A 11 -16.95 22.43 16.68
CA THR A 11 -15.71 21.73 17.03
C THR A 11 -15.23 20.82 15.89
N ALA A 12 -16.15 20.09 15.24
CA ALA A 12 -15.83 19.23 14.11
C ALA A 12 -15.27 20.04 12.91
N VAL A 13 -15.85 21.20 12.62
CA VAL A 13 -15.38 22.07 11.53
C VAL A 13 -14.04 22.73 11.89
N SER A 14 -13.88 23.22 13.13
CA SER A 14 -12.64 23.88 13.56
C SER A 14 -11.42 22.94 13.62
N LEU A 15 -11.64 21.63 13.87
CA LEU A 15 -10.57 20.64 13.93
C LEU A 15 -10.32 19.94 12.60
N ARG A 16 -11.09 20.21 11.56
CA ARG A 16 -11.02 19.50 10.28
C ARG A 16 -9.66 19.60 9.60
N ASP A 17 -9.08 20.80 9.58
CA ASP A 17 -7.79 21.01 8.94
C ASP A 17 -6.66 20.30 9.69
N GLN A 18 -6.71 20.33 11.03
CA GLN A 18 -5.76 19.60 11.86
C GLN A 18 -5.89 18.07 11.69
N GLN A 19 -7.12 17.58 11.62
CA GLN A 19 -7.37 16.15 11.36
C GLN A 19 -6.86 15.74 9.97
N ASN A 20 -7.03 16.55 8.95
CA ASN A 20 -6.52 16.27 7.61
C ASN A 20 -4.98 16.26 7.59
N THR A 21 -4.35 17.22 8.28
CA THR A 21 -2.89 17.28 8.41
C THR A 21 -2.36 16.04 9.14
N ASN A 22 -3.00 15.64 10.24
CA ASN A 22 -2.61 14.44 10.98
C ASN A 22 -2.73 13.18 10.11
N LYS A 23 -3.84 13.01 9.39
CA LYS A 23 -4.03 11.87 8.47
C LYS A 23 -2.98 11.83 7.36
N LEU A 24 -2.59 12.99 6.84
CA LEU A 24 -1.53 13.06 5.83
C LEU A 24 -0.18 12.64 6.42
N ASN A 25 0.14 13.13 7.62
CA ASN A 25 1.37 12.76 8.31
C ASN A 25 1.38 11.27 8.67
N ASP A 26 0.26 10.72 9.15
CA ASP A 26 0.14 9.28 9.42
C ASP A 26 0.44 8.45 8.17
N LYS A 27 -0.13 8.82 7.00
CA LYS A 27 0.18 8.15 5.73
C LYS A 27 1.65 8.26 5.34
N ARG A 28 2.27 9.43 5.54
CA ARG A 28 3.71 9.64 5.28
C ARG A 28 4.58 8.78 6.19
N ILE A 29 4.25 8.70 7.48
CA ILE A 29 4.91 7.80 8.41
C ILE A 29 4.82 6.35 7.91
N LYS A 30 3.62 5.90 7.51
CA LYS A 30 3.42 4.52 7.02
C LYS A 30 4.20 4.21 5.74
N ILE A 31 4.39 5.19 4.85
CA ILE A 31 5.26 5.05 3.68
C ILE A 31 6.73 4.85 4.12
N LEU A 32 7.21 5.67 5.06
CA LEU A 32 8.58 5.59 5.57
C LEU A 32 8.82 4.30 6.38
N GLU A 33 7.85 3.89 7.22
CA GLU A 33 7.89 2.65 7.98
C GLU A 33 7.92 1.42 7.06
N ALA A 34 7.08 1.39 6.02
CA ALA A 34 7.08 0.28 5.05
C ALA A 34 8.46 0.10 4.40
N ALA A 35 9.14 1.20 4.10
CA ALA A 35 10.49 1.19 3.55
C ALA A 35 11.61 0.98 4.60
N ASN A 36 11.25 0.88 5.88
CA ASN A 36 12.21 0.78 6.99
C ASN A 36 13.24 1.91 7.02
N ILE A 37 12.78 3.15 6.76
CA ILE A 37 13.60 4.38 6.75
C ILE A 37 13.06 5.47 7.68
N TYR A 38 12.02 5.18 8.46
CA TYR A 38 11.45 6.12 9.42
C TYR A 38 12.38 6.33 10.62
N ASP A 39 12.67 7.59 10.94
CA ASP A 39 13.45 8.01 12.10
C ASP A 39 12.62 8.98 12.96
N GLU A 40 12.27 8.56 14.17
CA GLU A 40 11.47 9.36 15.11
C GLU A 40 12.18 10.67 15.55
N SER A 41 13.50 10.76 15.40
CA SER A 41 14.27 11.95 15.76
C SER A 41 14.20 13.08 14.74
N MET A 42 13.69 12.80 13.53
CA MET A 42 13.59 13.74 12.42
C MET A 42 12.14 14.12 12.13
N SER A 43 11.89 15.29 11.55
CA SER A 43 10.55 15.65 11.10
C SER A 43 10.09 14.73 9.96
N VAL A 44 8.81 14.32 10.00
CA VAL A 44 8.20 13.49 8.94
C VAL A 44 8.28 14.18 7.57
N GLU A 45 8.10 15.51 7.56
CA GLU A 45 8.15 16.29 6.32
C GLU A 45 9.52 16.27 5.67
N ASP A 46 10.60 16.41 6.47
CA ASP A 46 11.97 16.41 5.94
C ASP A 46 12.38 15.02 5.44
N GLN A 47 12.00 13.96 6.15
CA GLN A 47 12.23 12.59 5.68
C GLN A 47 11.48 12.31 4.39
N PHE A 48 10.21 12.74 4.30
CA PHE A 48 9.36 12.50 3.14
C PHE A 48 9.84 13.25 1.88
N LYS A 49 10.48 14.43 2.03
CA LYS A 49 11.12 15.18 0.93
C LYS A 49 12.29 14.43 0.28
N ASN A 50 12.87 13.47 0.97
CA ASN A 50 13.96 12.65 0.42
C ASN A 50 13.46 11.51 -0.47
N LEU A 51 12.13 11.30 -0.56
CA LEU A 51 11.54 10.35 -1.47
C LEU A 51 11.31 11.00 -2.84
N GLU A 52 11.67 10.30 -3.90
CA GLU A 52 11.19 10.64 -5.23
C GLU A 52 9.77 10.11 -5.39
N ILE A 53 8.85 10.94 -5.87
CA ILE A 53 7.47 10.58 -6.10
C ILE A 53 7.21 10.65 -7.60
N ARG A 54 6.59 9.61 -8.17
CA ARG A 54 6.17 9.59 -9.58
C ARG A 54 4.71 9.20 -9.72
N PHE A 55 4.09 9.70 -10.77
CA PHE A 55 2.85 9.14 -11.28
C PHE A 55 3.15 7.83 -12.03
N LEU A 56 2.24 6.87 -11.91
CA LEU A 56 2.26 5.62 -12.65
C LEU A 56 1.02 5.53 -13.51
N ASP A 57 1.16 5.36 -14.81
CA ASP A 57 0.06 4.94 -15.67
C ASP A 57 -0.05 3.41 -15.60
N PHE A 58 -1.14 2.92 -15.00
CA PHE A 58 -1.37 1.48 -14.84
C PHE A 58 -1.63 0.72 -16.15
N ASP A 59 -1.96 1.42 -17.22
CA ASP A 59 -2.21 0.76 -18.52
C ASP A 59 -0.92 0.46 -19.26
N THR A 60 0.03 1.37 -19.18
CA THR A 60 1.32 1.25 -19.86
C THR A 60 2.44 0.74 -18.96
N GLY A 61 2.37 0.98 -17.65
CA GLY A 61 3.45 0.75 -16.68
C GLY A 61 4.48 1.87 -16.67
N GLU A 62 4.29 2.93 -17.47
CA GLU A 62 5.21 4.07 -17.53
C GLU A 62 5.06 4.98 -16.30
N THR A 63 6.16 5.62 -15.93
CA THR A 63 6.20 6.54 -14.80
C THR A 63 6.53 7.96 -15.25
N TYR A 64 5.97 8.96 -14.55
CA TYR A 64 6.13 10.36 -14.89
C TYR A 64 6.39 11.18 -13.64
N ARG A 65 7.34 12.11 -13.69
CA ARG A 65 7.54 13.12 -12.64
C ARG A 65 6.46 14.20 -12.69
N GLU A 66 5.97 14.50 -13.88
CA GLU A 66 4.88 15.42 -14.15
C GLU A 66 3.85 14.73 -15.05
N TYR A 67 2.57 14.84 -14.72
CA TYR A 67 1.50 14.23 -15.50
C TYR A 67 0.34 15.21 -15.66
N LYS A 68 0.15 15.71 -16.89
CA LYS A 68 -0.88 16.74 -17.20
C LYS A 68 -0.77 17.93 -16.23
N ASP A 69 -1.90 18.44 -15.76
CA ASP A 69 -2.01 19.54 -14.80
C ASP A 69 -2.11 19.04 -13.34
N PHE A 70 -1.73 17.79 -13.07
CA PHE A 70 -1.80 17.22 -11.72
C PHE A 70 -0.63 17.69 -10.87
N ASP A 71 -0.94 18.29 -9.75
CA ASP A 71 0.01 18.58 -8.67
C ASP A 71 0.25 17.26 -7.89
N ILE A 72 1.45 16.73 -7.96
CA ILE A 72 1.79 15.43 -7.36
C ILE A 72 1.60 15.43 -5.84
N ASP A 73 1.80 16.55 -5.17
CA ASP A 73 1.62 16.64 -3.71
C ASP A 73 0.15 16.60 -3.32
N LYS A 74 -0.73 17.16 -4.14
CA LYS A 74 -2.18 17.25 -3.90
C LYS A 74 -2.96 16.09 -4.50
N TYR A 75 -2.35 15.35 -5.43
CA TYR A 75 -3.02 14.24 -6.09
C TYR A 75 -3.35 13.12 -5.10
N ASP A 76 -4.63 12.75 -5.03
CA ASP A 76 -5.13 11.61 -4.24
C ASP A 76 -5.75 10.58 -5.18
N GLN A 77 -5.03 9.48 -5.43
CA GLN A 77 -5.46 8.40 -6.30
C GLN A 77 -6.77 7.73 -5.86
N LEU A 78 -7.12 7.78 -4.56
CA LEU A 78 -8.39 7.22 -4.09
C LEU A 78 -9.58 8.14 -4.42
N GLN A 79 -9.36 9.44 -4.56
CA GLN A 79 -10.40 10.35 -5.03
C GLN A 79 -10.71 10.13 -6.52
N SER A 80 -9.72 9.75 -7.33
CA SER A 80 -9.92 9.45 -8.75
C SER A 80 -10.92 8.32 -9.00
N LEU A 81 -11.09 7.41 -8.03
CA LEU A 81 -12.07 6.32 -8.12
C LEU A 81 -13.53 6.79 -8.19
N ARG A 82 -13.79 8.07 -7.90
CA ARG A 82 -15.14 8.68 -7.98
C ARG A 82 -15.49 9.17 -9.38
N PHE A 83 -14.51 9.21 -10.29
CA PHE A 83 -14.62 9.76 -11.62
C PHE A 83 -14.37 8.67 -12.67
N SER A 84 -15.35 8.48 -13.57
CA SER A 84 -15.30 7.42 -14.58
C SER A 84 -14.25 7.63 -15.67
N ASP A 85 -13.76 8.86 -15.83
CA ASP A 85 -12.68 9.22 -16.73
C ASP A 85 -11.29 9.04 -16.11
N GLN A 86 -11.22 8.87 -14.78
CA GLN A 86 -9.97 8.70 -14.01
C GLN A 86 -9.80 7.30 -13.43
N SER A 87 -10.80 6.45 -13.56
CA SER A 87 -10.78 5.08 -13.05
C SER A 87 -11.51 4.12 -14.00
N LYS A 88 -11.21 2.83 -13.86
CA LYS A 88 -11.83 1.75 -14.60
C LYS A 88 -12.45 0.71 -13.69
N PRO A 89 -13.62 0.15 -14.06
CA PRO A 89 -14.12 -1.03 -13.38
C PRO A 89 -13.14 -2.21 -13.59
N VAL A 90 -12.84 -2.93 -12.54
CA VAL A 90 -12.08 -4.18 -12.63
C VAL A 90 -13.06 -5.29 -13.02
N PRO A 91 -12.76 -6.08 -14.09
CA PRO A 91 -13.57 -7.24 -14.45
C PRO A 91 -13.74 -8.20 -13.26
N ALA A 92 -14.96 -8.71 -13.07
CA ALA A 92 -15.29 -9.52 -11.87
C ALA A 92 -14.45 -10.79 -11.73
N ASP A 93 -14.01 -11.37 -12.84
CA ASP A 93 -13.11 -12.53 -12.89
C ASP A 93 -11.65 -12.21 -12.54
N LYS A 94 -11.27 -10.93 -12.57
CA LYS A 94 -9.94 -10.42 -12.21
C LYS A 94 -9.90 -9.70 -10.86
N ASP A 95 -11.05 -9.32 -10.32
CA ASP A 95 -11.16 -8.55 -9.07
C ASP A 95 -11.08 -9.44 -7.82
N ILE A 96 -9.99 -10.20 -7.71
CA ILE A 96 -9.75 -11.09 -6.55
C ILE A 96 -9.58 -10.30 -5.25
N ALA A 97 -9.08 -9.06 -5.31
CA ALA A 97 -8.92 -8.18 -4.17
C ALA A 97 -10.20 -7.39 -3.80
N ILE A 98 -11.28 -7.54 -4.59
CA ILE A 98 -12.59 -6.89 -4.39
C ILE A 98 -12.45 -5.35 -4.27
N ILE A 99 -11.66 -4.75 -5.16
CA ILE A 99 -11.45 -3.28 -5.20
C ILE A 99 -12.46 -2.55 -6.08
N LYS A 100 -13.21 -3.28 -6.93
CA LYS A 100 -14.27 -2.81 -7.84
C LYS A 100 -13.79 -1.92 -8.98
N ASN A 101 -13.10 -0.84 -8.66
CA ASN A 101 -12.51 0.08 -9.63
C ASN A 101 -11.01 0.25 -9.32
N ARG A 102 -10.21 0.40 -10.38
CA ARG A 102 -8.81 0.77 -10.30
C ARG A 102 -8.62 2.16 -10.90
N GLU A 103 -7.86 3.00 -10.24
CA GLU A 103 -7.38 4.26 -10.79
C GLU A 103 -6.60 4.07 -12.08
N ASN A 104 -6.71 5.01 -13.03
CA ASN A 104 -5.89 4.99 -14.25
C ASN A 104 -4.45 5.39 -13.93
N ILE A 105 -4.30 6.37 -13.02
CA ILE A 105 -3.00 6.92 -12.61
C ILE A 105 -2.82 6.66 -11.11
N GLY A 106 -1.72 6.02 -10.75
CA GLY A 106 -1.29 5.82 -9.37
C GLY A 106 -0.23 6.82 -8.96
N LYS A 107 0.12 6.80 -7.68
CA LYS A 107 1.26 7.51 -7.10
C LYS A 107 2.17 6.48 -6.44
N ILE A 108 3.44 6.46 -6.82
CA ILE A 108 4.44 5.55 -6.29
C ILE A 108 5.62 6.33 -5.73
N TYR A 109 6.38 5.72 -4.81
CA TYR A 109 7.44 6.39 -4.08
C TYR A 109 8.73 5.58 -4.20
N PHE A 110 9.85 6.29 -4.32
CA PHE A 110 11.17 5.69 -4.39
C PHE A 110 12.05 6.27 -3.29
N SER A 111 12.76 5.44 -2.56
CA SER A 111 13.94 5.87 -1.86
C SER A 111 15.16 5.69 -2.76
N THR A 112 16.10 6.62 -2.68
CA THR A 112 17.33 6.58 -3.47
C THR A 112 18.54 6.56 -2.56
N LYS A 113 19.58 5.85 -2.98
CA LYS A 113 20.87 5.81 -2.35
C LYS A 113 21.94 5.87 -3.44
N ASP A 114 22.90 6.78 -3.27
CA ASP A 114 23.98 6.99 -4.25
C ASP A 114 23.46 7.26 -5.68
N ASN A 115 22.36 8.01 -5.81
CA ASN A 115 21.63 8.31 -7.05
C ASN A 115 21.06 7.09 -7.79
N GLN A 116 20.88 5.98 -7.10
CA GLN A 116 20.20 4.79 -7.61
C GLN A 116 18.98 4.48 -6.75
N ILE A 117 18.00 3.80 -7.33
CA ILE A 117 16.86 3.30 -6.54
C ILE A 117 17.39 2.30 -5.52
N ASP A 118 17.02 2.54 -4.27
CA ASP A 118 17.24 1.64 -3.14
C ASP A 118 15.99 0.79 -2.90
N LYS A 119 14.82 1.46 -2.83
CA LYS A 119 13.54 0.80 -2.56
C LYS A 119 12.41 1.45 -3.35
N LEU A 120 11.42 0.63 -3.70
CA LEU A 120 10.16 1.06 -4.30
C LEU A 120 9.02 0.84 -3.32
N ILE A 121 8.23 1.88 -3.04
CA ILE A 121 7.09 1.82 -2.11
C ILE A 121 5.80 1.99 -2.91
N LEU A 122 4.93 1.01 -2.81
CA LEU A 122 3.73 0.85 -3.62
C LEU A 122 2.47 0.88 -2.74
N PRO A 123 1.50 1.75 -3.03
CA PRO A 123 0.18 1.69 -2.39
C PRO A 123 -0.55 0.40 -2.76
N ILE A 124 -1.12 -0.25 -1.76
CA ILE A 124 -1.93 -1.45 -1.95
C ILE A 124 -3.26 -1.32 -1.24
N ARG A 125 -4.31 -1.94 -1.78
CA ARG A 125 -5.61 -2.05 -1.12
C ARG A 125 -6.33 -3.32 -1.55
N GLY A 126 -7.14 -3.86 -0.66
CA GLY A 126 -7.96 -5.04 -0.91
C GLY A 126 -8.97 -5.23 0.21
N TYR A 127 -10.00 -6.02 -0.04
CA TYR A 127 -11.05 -6.27 0.92
C TYR A 127 -10.64 -7.38 1.90
N GLY A 128 -10.68 -7.06 3.19
CA GLY A 128 -10.48 -8.02 4.27
C GLY A 128 -11.76 -8.80 4.59
N LEU A 129 -12.17 -8.77 5.85
CA LEU A 129 -13.45 -9.33 6.30
C LEU A 129 -14.52 -8.24 6.47
N TRP A 130 -14.17 -7.15 7.13
CA TRP A 130 -15.11 -6.08 7.51
C TRP A 130 -15.01 -4.84 6.63
N GLY A 131 -13.98 -4.72 5.83
CA GLY A 131 -13.79 -3.58 4.94
C GLY A 131 -12.51 -3.66 4.13
N THR A 132 -12.29 -2.60 3.36
CA THR A 132 -11.05 -2.46 2.61
C THR A 132 -9.89 -2.16 3.56
N LEU A 133 -8.80 -2.91 3.41
CA LEU A 133 -7.51 -2.57 3.99
C LEU A 133 -6.79 -1.67 2.98
N TYR A 134 -6.16 -0.61 3.49
CA TYR A 134 -5.33 0.30 2.73
C TYR A 134 -3.93 0.32 3.35
N GLY A 135 -2.92 0.15 2.53
CA GLY A 135 -1.54 0.08 3.03
C GLY A 135 -0.51 0.43 1.98
N TYR A 136 0.73 0.22 2.36
CA TYR A 136 1.91 0.33 1.51
C TYR A 136 2.75 -0.93 1.67
N ILE A 137 3.32 -1.39 0.59
CA ILE A 137 4.36 -2.42 0.59
C ILE A 137 5.61 -1.82 -0.03
N ALA A 138 6.75 -2.03 0.60
CA ALA A 138 8.04 -1.65 0.04
C ALA A 138 8.80 -2.89 -0.40
N ILE A 139 9.47 -2.78 -1.54
CA ILE A 139 10.31 -3.82 -2.12
C ILE A 139 11.71 -3.27 -2.41
N GLU A 140 12.70 -4.15 -2.40
CA GLU A 140 14.08 -3.82 -2.77
C GLU A 140 14.19 -3.48 -4.27
N ASN A 141 15.36 -3.01 -4.68
CA ASN A 141 15.66 -2.69 -6.08
C ASN A 141 15.75 -3.92 -7.01
N ASP A 142 15.63 -5.13 -6.47
CA ASP A 142 15.46 -6.37 -7.23
C ASP A 142 14.01 -6.59 -7.72
N PHE A 143 13.09 -5.71 -7.28
CA PHE A 143 11.65 -5.73 -7.56
C PHE A 143 10.92 -7.02 -7.15
N ASN A 144 11.51 -7.77 -6.23
CA ASN A 144 11.00 -9.05 -5.75
C ASN A 144 11.02 -9.19 -4.22
N THR A 145 12.05 -8.68 -3.57
CA THR A 145 12.24 -8.86 -2.12
C THR A 145 11.47 -7.80 -1.33
N VAL A 146 10.61 -8.22 -0.40
CA VAL A 146 9.83 -7.33 0.46
C VAL A 146 10.72 -6.73 1.55
N VAL A 147 10.72 -5.40 1.67
CA VAL A 147 11.34 -4.64 2.76
C VAL A 147 10.41 -4.53 3.96
N GLY A 148 9.12 -4.31 3.71
CA GLY A 148 8.11 -4.20 4.74
C GLY A 148 6.72 -3.92 4.18
N ILE A 149 5.74 -4.01 5.06
CA ILE A 149 4.33 -3.74 4.77
C ILE A 149 3.72 -2.95 5.92
N GLU A 150 2.92 -1.93 5.60
CA GLU A 150 2.22 -1.10 6.57
C GLU A 150 0.78 -0.85 6.14
N PHE A 151 -0.13 -0.91 7.09
CA PHE A 151 -1.52 -0.52 6.89
C PHE A 151 -1.80 0.81 7.59
N TYR A 152 -2.53 1.71 6.92
CA TYR A 152 -2.90 3.01 7.48
C TYR A 152 -4.39 3.15 7.72
N GLU A 153 -5.21 2.27 7.15
CA GLU A 153 -6.66 2.26 7.37
C GLU A 153 -7.23 0.85 7.14
N HIS A 154 -8.01 0.36 8.08
CA HIS A 154 -8.81 -0.86 7.96
C HIS A 154 -10.00 -0.83 8.94
N LYS A 155 -10.90 -1.79 8.83
CA LYS A 155 -12.06 -1.96 9.72
C LYS A 155 -12.08 -3.33 10.40
N GLU A 156 -10.95 -4.02 10.40
CA GLU A 156 -10.84 -5.35 10.97
C GLU A 156 -10.93 -5.32 12.50
N THR A 157 -11.38 -6.42 13.08
CA THR A 157 -11.59 -6.54 14.53
C THR A 157 -10.24 -6.59 15.28
N PRO A 158 -10.00 -5.72 16.29
CA PRO A 158 -8.82 -5.79 17.15
C PRO A 158 -8.63 -7.19 17.77
N GLY A 159 -7.39 -7.67 17.84
CA GLY A 159 -7.05 -9.00 18.34
C GLY A 159 -7.37 -10.16 17.40
N LEU A 160 -7.95 -9.87 16.23
CA LEU A 160 -8.24 -10.83 15.15
C LEU A 160 -7.64 -10.32 13.83
N GLY A 161 -8.48 -9.88 12.87
CA GLY A 161 -8.01 -9.30 11.62
C GLY A 161 -7.21 -8.01 11.80
N GLY A 162 -7.45 -7.25 12.86
CA GLY A 162 -6.68 -6.06 13.22
C GLY A 162 -5.22 -6.33 13.58
N GLU A 163 -4.83 -7.60 13.78
CA GLU A 163 -3.43 -7.99 13.95
C GLU A 163 -2.57 -7.77 12.69
N VAL A 164 -3.14 -7.30 11.57
CA VAL A 164 -2.39 -6.78 10.43
C VAL A 164 -1.48 -5.60 10.82
N ASP A 165 -1.83 -4.87 11.89
CA ASP A 165 -1.03 -3.76 12.44
C ASP A 165 0.03 -4.23 13.44
N ASN A 166 0.01 -5.51 13.86
CA ASN A 166 0.95 -6.05 14.83
C ASN A 166 2.40 -6.02 14.27
N PRO A 167 3.34 -5.31 14.93
CA PRO A 167 4.71 -5.23 14.46
C PRO A 167 5.38 -6.59 14.27
N ASN A 168 5.09 -7.57 15.13
CA ASN A 168 5.65 -8.91 15.01
C ASN A 168 5.17 -9.60 13.74
N TRP A 169 3.90 -9.43 13.36
CA TRP A 169 3.35 -10.00 12.14
C TRP A 169 3.89 -9.27 10.90
N LYS A 170 4.00 -7.95 10.93
CA LYS A 170 4.60 -7.17 9.84
C LYS A 170 6.07 -7.54 9.61
N ASN A 171 6.82 -7.79 10.66
CA ASN A 171 8.22 -8.21 10.55
C ASN A 171 8.42 -9.56 9.84
N ILE A 172 7.39 -10.44 9.81
CA ILE A 172 7.49 -11.71 9.07
C ILE A 172 7.59 -11.48 7.55
N TRP A 173 7.10 -10.35 7.05
CA TRP A 173 7.14 -10.00 5.63
C TRP A 173 8.54 -9.65 5.12
N VAL A 174 9.42 -9.19 6.01
CA VAL A 174 10.78 -8.76 5.65
C VAL A 174 11.58 -9.92 5.06
N GLY A 175 12.14 -9.70 3.86
CA GLY A 175 12.92 -10.71 3.14
C GLY A 175 12.08 -11.80 2.45
N LYS A 176 10.74 -11.68 2.45
CA LYS A 176 9.90 -12.55 1.63
C LYS A 176 10.02 -12.17 0.16
N GLU A 177 9.87 -13.14 -0.73
CA GLU A 177 9.89 -12.95 -2.18
C GLU A 177 8.47 -12.99 -2.76
N ILE A 178 8.19 -12.11 -3.70
CA ILE A 178 6.87 -11.98 -4.31
C ILE A 178 6.67 -13.00 -5.42
N TYR A 179 7.68 -13.16 -6.29
CA TYR A 179 7.59 -13.96 -7.50
C TYR A 179 8.43 -15.22 -7.44
N GLN A 180 7.91 -16.28 -8.04
CA GLN A 180 8.64 -17.49 -8.40
C GLN A 180 8.41 -17.78 -9.89
N SER A 181 9.46 -17.76 -10.68
CA SER A 181 9.39 -18.04 -12.13
C SER A 181 8.38 -17.17 -12.90
N GLY A 182 8.17 -15.91 -12.45
CA GLY A 182 7.24 -14.95 -13.06
C GLY A 182 5.83 -14.96 -12.50
N ASP A 183 5.47 -15.97 -11.69
CA ASP A 183 4.17 -16.04 -11.04
C ASP A 183 4.22 -15.45 -9.61
N VAL A 184 3.18 -14.73 -9.20
CA VAL A 184 3.02 -14.28 -7.81
C VAL A 184 2.82 -15.48 -6.90
N LYS A 185 3.69 -15.64 -5.91
CA LYS A 185 3.68 -16.76 -4.94
C LYS A 185 3.50 -16.32 -3.50
N LEU A 186 3.82 -15.05 -3.21
CA LEU A 186 3.71 -14.52 -1.85
C LEU A 186 2.28 -14.56 -1.35
N GLN A 187 2.06 -15.25 -0.24
CA GLN A 187 0.73 -15.43 0.34
C GLN A 187 0.78 -15.55 1.85
N VAL A 188 -0.31 -15.16 2.49
CA VAL A 188 -0.57 -15.42 3.91
C VAL A 188 -1.23 -16.79 4.01
N ILE A 189 -0.58 -17.75 4.65
CA ILE A 189 -1.10 -19.12 4.77
C ILE A 189 -2.01 -19.27 6.00
N LYS A 190 -2.64 -20.45 6.15
CA LYS A 190 -3.35 -20.78 7.38
C LYS A 190 -2.36 -21.34 8.41
N GLY A 191 -2.28 -20.72 9.59
CA GLY A 191 -1.36 -21.14 10.66
C GLY A 191 0.04 -20.58 10.48
N ALA A 192 1.03 -21.23 11.09
CA ALA A 192 2.42 -20.81 11.03
C ALA A 192 3.15 -21.49 9.87
N VAL A 193 4.12 -20.80 9.30
CA VAL A 193 5.00 -21.28 8.23
C VAL A 193 6.07 -22.19 8.84
N ASP A 194 6.22 -23.40 8.28
CA ASP A 194 7.40 -24.22 8.57
C ASP A 194 8.60 -23.64 7.81
N GLN A 195 9.53 -23.05 8.54
CA GLN A 195 10.72 -22.40 7.98
C GLN A 195 11.71 -23.37 7.30
N ASN A 196 11.52 -24.68 7.46
CA ASN A 196 12.33 -25.70 6.77
C ASN A 196 11.81 -26.01 5.35
N MET A 197 10.64 -25.50 4.97
CA MET A 197 10.13 -25.67 3.61
C MET A 197 10.88 -24.78 2.62
N ASN A 198 11.16 -25.29 1.43
CA ASN A 198 11.81 -24.53 0.36
C ASN A 198 11.01 -23.27 -0.06
N ASP A 199 9.67 -23.33 0.07
CA ASP A 199 8.76 -22.26 -0.30
C ASP A 199 8.44 -21.30 0.86
N ALA A 200 9.07 -21.47 2.05
CA ALA A 200 8.84 -20.60 3.21
C ALA A 200 9.08 -19.12 2.93
N LYS A 201 9.95 -18.82 1.99
CA LYS A 201 10.23 -17.44 1.55
C LYS A 201 9.07 -16.76 0.81
N TYR A 202 8.09 -17.53 0.32
CA TYR A 202 6.85 -17.03 -0.32
C TYR A 202 5.65 -17.08 0.63
N MET A 203 5.85 -17.36 1.90
CA MET A 203 4.76 -17.58 2.85
C MET A 203 4.88 -16.71 4.07
N VAL A 204 3.75 -16.19 4.54
CA VAL A 204 3.60 -15.42 5.77
C VAL A 204 2.59 -16.14 6.67
N ASP A 205 2.85 -16.12 7.98
CA ASP A 205 1.95 -16.70 8.98
C ASP A 205 0.54 -16.12 8.89
N GLY A 206 -0.46 -16.97 9.00
CA GLY A 206 -1.85 -16.55 9.08
C GLY A 206 -2.18 -15.83 10.38
N LEU A 207 -3.09 -14.89 10.30
CA LEU A 207 -3.65 -14.21 11.47
C LEU A 207 -4.55 -15.19 12.24
N SER A 208 -4.26 -15.39 13.52
CA SER A 208 -5.02 -16.32 14.35
C SER A 208 -6.49 -15.89 14.46
N GLY A 209 -7.40 -16.81 14.15
CA GLY A 209 -8.84 -16.52 14.19
C GLY A 209 -9.36 -15.60 13.07
N ALA A 210 -8.51 -15.16 12.12
CA ALA A 210 -8.86 -14.21 11.07
C ALA A 210 -8.52 -14.71 9.65
N THR A 211 -8.95 -15.93 9.32
CA THR A 211 -8.67 -16.59 8.03
C THR A 211 -9.16 -15.77 6.82
N LEU A 212 -10.30 -15.08 6.94
CA LEU A 212 -10.83 -14.29 5.84
C LEU A 212 -10.00 -13.02 5.61
N THR A 213 -9.53 -12.35 6.66
CA THR A 213 -8.61 -11.22 6.54
C THR A 213 -7.28 -11.67 5.95
N SER A 214 -6.71 -12.80 6.41
CA SER A 214 -5.49 -13.41 5.85
C SER A 214 -5.62 -13.67 4.34
N ARG A 215 -6.76 -14.25 3.92
CA ARG A 215 -7.05 -14.46 2.50
C ARG A 215 -7.19 -13.14 1.74
N GLY A 216 -7.85 -12.14 2.34
CA GLY A 216 -7.98 -10.81 1.74
C GLY A 216 -6.62 -10.16 1.48
N VAL A 217 -5.67 -10.30 2.42
CA VAL A 217 -4.29 -9.82 2.24
C VAL A 217 -3.58 -10.58 1.12
N SER A 218 -3.70 -11.92 1.06
CA SER A 218 -3.13 -12.71 -0.04
C SER A 218 -3.67 -12.27 -1.41
N ASN A 219 -5.00 -12.14 -1.53
CA ASN A 219 -5.65 -11.68 -2.75
C ASN A 219 -5.21 -10.25 -3.14
N MET A 220 -4.99 -9.39 -2.16
CA MET A 220 -4.49 -8.04 -2.38
C MET A 220 -3.07 -8.07 -2.98
N ILE A 221 -2.16 -8.89 -2.43
CA ILE A 221 -0.81 -9.05 -2.98
C ILE A 221 -0.87 -9.62 -4.39
N GLU A 222 -1.60 -10.71 -4.60
CA GLU A 222 -1.74 -11.32 -5.92
C GLU A 222 -2.29 -10.34 -6.97
N TYR A 223 -3.32 -9.56 -6.62
CA TYR A 223 -3.89 -8.56 -7.52
C TYR A 223 -2.87 -7.47 -7.90
N TRP A 224 -2.25 -6.83 -6.88
CA TRP A 224 -1.39 -5.69 -7.13
C TRP A 224 -0.06 -6.05 -7.79
N PHE A 225 0.41 -7.29 -7.65
CA PHE A 225 1.62 -7.76 -8.31
C PHE A 225 1.35 -8.56 -9.60
N SER A 226 0.11 -8.63 -10.07
CA SER A 226 -0.28 -9.19 -11.38
C SER A 226 -0.32 -8.12 -12.48
N ASP A 227 -0.65 -8.54 -13.72
CA ASP A 227 -0.88 -7.63 -14.87
C ASP A 227 -1.96 -6.58 -14.58
N SER A 228 -2.85 -6.81 -13.61
CA SER A 228 -3.88 -5.86 -13.21
C SER A 228 -3.35 -4.71 -12.36
N GLY A 229 -2.14 -4.86 -11.80
CA GLY A 229 -1.49 -3.92 -10.91
C GLY A 229 -0.11 -3.47 -11.42
N TYR A 230 0.94 -3.81 -10.67
CA TYR A 230 2.29 -3.27 -10.83
C TYR A 230 3.21 -4.08 -11.77
N LEU A 231 2.80 -5.26 -12.25
CA LEU A 231 3.68 -6.14 -13.03
C LEU A 231 4.33 -5.40 -14.21
N LYS A 232 3.54 -4.64 -14.98
CA LYS A 232 4.05 -3.88 -16.12
C LYS A 232 5.11 -2.84 -15.73
N LEU A 233 4.90 -2.16 -14.59
CA LEU A 233 5.90 -1.26 -14.03
C LEU A 233 7.19 -2.02 -13.74
N LEU A 234 7.10 -3.14 -13.02
CA LEU A 234 8.27 -3.88 -12.53
C LEU A 234 9.07 -4.55 -13.64
N GLU A 235 8.40 -4.97 -14.74
CA GLU A 235 9.05 -5.56 -15.91
C GLU A 235 9.74 -4.53 -16.82
N ASN A 236 9.19 -3.31 -16.90
CA ASN A 236 9.64 -2.30 -17.86
C ASN A 236 10.32 -1.10 -17.20
N PHE A 237 10.56 -1.17 -15.88
CA PHE A 237 11.05 -0.02 -15.16
C PHE A 237 12.48 0.33 -15.58
N ASP A 238 12.63 1.53 -16.15
CA ASP A 238 13.90 2.18 -16.41
C ASP A 238 14.01 3.44 -15.55
N TYR A 239 15.00 3.48 -14.66
CA TYR A 239 15.20 4.61 -13.76
C TYR A 239 15.60 5.90 -14.47
N GLU A 240 16.28 5.78 -15.61
CA GLU A 240 16.80 6.92 -16.36
C GLU A 240 15.74 7.61 -17.24
N SER A 241 14.55 7.02 -17.38
CA SER A 241 13.46 7.55 -18.21
C SER A 241 12.61 8.63 -17.50
#